data_c6b5c1b7629180d662e9ba87285c76a2
#
_entry.id   c6b5c1b7629180d662e9ba87285c76a2
#
_cell.length_a   1.000
_cell.length_b   1.000
_cell.length_c   1.000
_cell.angle_alpha   90.00
_cell.angle_beta   90.00
_cell.angle_gamma   90.00
#
_symmetry.space_group_name_H-M   'P 1'
#
loop_
_entity.id
_entity.type
_entity.pdbx_description
1 polymer ?
#
loop_
_entity_poly.entity_id
_entity_poly.type
_entity_poly.pdbx_seq_one_letter_code
_entity_poly.pdbx_strand_id
1 'polypeptide(L)'
;TKSIRVISAAAVEKANSGHPGMPMGMAEVGTVLFKNVLKVSNKQPDWINRDRFVLSAGHGSMLLYSLLHFNNFDISIDDIKQFRQLDSKTAGHPEVDTSLGIDITTGPLGQGFATGVGLALAESYLSEVLGKDIIDHYVYGIVSDGDLMEGISFEAAELAGVWKLGKLIYIFDDNNISIDGNVDKVSITNQKNKFESIGWHVLEVDGHNESEIVEAIDLSRKEKSKPSLIIAKSTIGKFAPNKQNTSSVHGAPLGSDEMEL
;
A
#
# COMPACT_ATOMS: atom_id res chain seq x y z
N THR A 1 6.82 -5.67 -12.46
CA THR A 1 7.07 -6.32 -11.15
C THR A 1 8.56 -6.60 -10.91
N LYS A 2 9.29 -7.32 -11.80
CA LYS A 2 10.72 -7.63 -11.59
C LYS A 2 11.55 -6.38 -11.31
N SER A 3 11.42 -5.33 -12.11
CA SER A 3 12.17 -4.08 -11.95
C SER A 3 11.88 -3.39 -10.60
N ILE A 4 10.63 -3.44 -10.11
CA ILE A 4 10.26 -2.90 -8.80
C ILE A 4 11.04 -3.62 -7.69
N ARG A 5 11.11 -4.94 -7.73
CA ARG A 5 11.86 -5.75 -6.75
C ARG A 5 13.33 -5.39 -6.74
N VAL A 6 13.96 -5.40 -7.93
CA VAL A 6 15.39 -5.12 -8.07
C VAL A 6 15.71 -3.70 -7.60
N ILE A 7 14.96 -2.69 -8.03
CA ILE A 7 15.19 -1.30 -7.64
C ILE A 7 15.00 -1.11 -6.14
N SER A 8 13.95 -1.71 -5.57
CA SER A 8 13.69 -1.60 -4.13
C SER A 8 14.79 -2.24 -3.30
N ALA A 9 15.22 -3.45 -3.66
CA ALA A 9 16.31 -4.13 -2.98
C ALA A 9 17.63 -3.36 -3.11
N ALA A 10 17.98 -2.90 -4.34
CA ALA A 10 19.21 -2.17 -4.60
C ALA A 10 19.27 -0.80 -3.89
N ALA A 11 18.13 -0.09 -3.80
CA ALA A 11 18.08 1.19 -3.09
C ALA A 11 18.29 1.00 -1.58
N VAL A 12 17.64 -0.02 -0.99
CA VAL A 12 17.81 -0.38 0.42
C VAL A 12 19.23 -0.83 0.71
N GLU A 13 19.82 -1.66 -0.15
CA GLU A 13 21.20 -2.12 -0.03
C GLU A 13 22.19 -0.94 -0.07
N LYS A 14 22.02 -0.05 -1.05
CA LYS A 14 22.87 1.16 -1.17
C LYS A 14 22.76 2.07 0.04
N ALA A 15 21.56 2.26 0.58
CA ALA A 15 21.34 3.07 1.77
C ALA A 15 21.80 2.37 3.06
N ASN A 16 22.12 1.09 2.99
CA ASN A 16 22.40 0.22 4.13
C ASN A 16 21.33 0.34 5.24
N SER A 17 20.10 0.63 4.84
CA SER A 17 18.95 0.85 5.72
C SER A 17 17.64 0.81 4.93
N GLY A 18 16.60 0.23 5.49
CA GLY A 18 15.27 0.23 4.88
C GLY A 18 14.57 -1.12 4.94
N HIS A 19 13.44 -1.21 4.25
CA HIS A 19 12.53 -2.34 4.32
C HIS A 19 12.29 -2.91 2.91
N PRO A 20 13.09 -3.89 2.45
CA PRO A 20 12.96 -4.43 1.10
C PRO A 20 11.82 -5.45 0.97
N GLY A 21 11.44 -6.10 2.07
CA GLY A 21 10.57 -7.28 2.04
C GLY A 21 9.17 -7.02 1.51
N MET A 22 8.48 -6.00 2.02
CA MET A 22 7.15 -5.62 1.57
C MET A 22 7.15 -5.12 0.11
N PRO A 23 8.04 -4.22 -0.34
CA PRO A 23 8.12 -3.84 -1.75
C PRO A 23 8.31 -5.03 -2.70
N MET A 24 9.09 -6.02 -2.30
CA MET A 24 9.30 -7.23 -3.09
C MET A 24 8.06 -8.14 -3.08
N GLY A 25 7.37 -8.26 -1.95
CA GLY A 25 6.16 -9.06 -1.81
C GLY A 25 4.97 -8.49 -2.57
N MET A 26 4.77 -7.18 -2.51
CA MET A 26 3.60 -6.49 -3.06
C MET A 26 3.80 -5.90 -4.46
N ALA A 27 4.85 -6.32 -5.18
CA ALA A 27 5.17 -5.78 -6.50
C ALA A 27 4.06 -6.02 -7.54
N GLU A 28 3.37 -7.17 -7.53
CA GLU A 28 2.22 -7.46 -8.40
C GLU A 28 1.05 -6.54 -8.08
N VAL A 29 0.68 -6.46 -6.80
CA VAL A 29 -0.42 -5.59 -6.33
C VAL A 29 -0.18 -4.13 -6.72
N GLY A 30 1.02 -3.60 -6.43
CA GLY A 30 1.40 -2.24 -6.81
C GLY A 30 1.34 -2.02 -8.32
N THR A 31 1.85 -2.98 -9.11
CA THR A 31 1.82 -2.91 -10.57
C THR A 31 0.38 -2.88 -11.09
N VAL A 32 -0.50 -3.74 -10.61
CA VAL A 32 -1.92 -3.77 -11.02
C VAL A 32 -2.58 -2.44 -10.68
N LEU A 33 -2.40 -1.93 -9.46
CA LEU A 33 -2.98 -0.65 -9.05
C LEU A 33 -2.54 0.49 -9.98
N PHE A 34 -1.26 0.71 -10.14
CA PHE A 34 -0.74 1.88 -10.87
C PHE A 34 -0.88 1.78 -12.39
N LYS A 35 -0.84 0.58 -12.96
CA LYS A 35 -0.93 0.39 -14.40
C LYS A 35 -2.37 0.26 -14.92
N ASN A 36 -3.26 -0.40 -14.15
CA ASN A 36 -4.55 -0.83 -14.67
C ASN A 36 -5.74 -0.17 -13.95
N VAL A 37 -5.54 0.37 -12.74
CA VAL A 37 -6.64 0.71 -11.84
C VAL A 37 -6.73 2.20 -11.55
N LEU A 38 -5.64 2.80 -11.05
CA LEU A 38 -5.63 4.17 -10.55
C LEU A 38 -5.84 5.20 -11.67
N LYS A 39 -6.79 6.10 -11.46
CA LYS A 39 -6.98 7.29 -12.28
C LYS A 39 -6.14 8.43 -11.69
N VAL A 40 -4.88 8.49 -12.08
CA VAL A 40 -3.92 9.51 -11.68
C VAL A 40 -3.23 10.10 -12.90
N SER A 41 -2.64 11.28 -12.77
CA SER A 41 -1.91 11.94 -13.86
C SER A 41 -0.59 12.50 -13.36
N ASN A 42 0.51 12.09 -13.97
CA ASN A 42 1.82 12.66 -13.71
C ASN A 42 1.99 14.11 -14.22
N LYS A 43 1.09 14.56 -15.12
CA LYS A 43 1.08 15.95 -15.62
C LYS A 43 0.22 16.89 -14.76
N GLN A 44 -0.71 16.33 -14.00
CA GLN A 44 -1.60 17.04 -13.07
C GLN A 44 -1.74 16.20 -11.80
N PRO A 45 -0.65 16.04 -11.02
CA PRO A 45 -0.64 15.17 -9.86
C PRO A 45 -1.54 15.64 -8.73
N ASP A 46 -1.97 16.88 -8.76
CA ASP A 46 -2.89 17.55 -7.82
C ASP A 46 -4.36 17.61 -8.32
N TRP A 47 -4.67 16.99 -9.48
CA TRP A 47 -6.04 16.98 -10.01
C TRP A 47 -7.05 16.50 -8.95
N ILE A 48 -8.07 17.33 -8.70
CA ILE A 48 -8.98 17.15 -7.57
C ILE A 48 -9.75 15.80 -7.61
N ASN A 49 -10.15 15.35 -8.79
CA ASN A 49 -10.91 14.10 -8.97
C ASN A 49 -10.02 12.88 -9.34
N ARG A 50 -8.73 12.96 -9.05
CA ARG A 50 -7.86 11.78 -9.15
C ARG A 50 -8.14 10.80 -8.03
N ASP A 51 -7.94 9.51 -8.29
CA ASP A 51 -7.93 8.53 -7.22
C ASP A 51 -6.82 8.85 -6.20
N ARG A 52 -7.02 8.44 -4.95
CA ARG A 52 -6.03 8.56 -3.88
C ARG A 52 -5.38 7.22 -3.62
N PHE A 53 -4.08 7.25 -3.40
CA PHE A 53 -3.33 6.06 -3.02
C PHE A 53 -2.61 6.27 -1.69
N VAL A 54 -2.92 5.42 -0.73
CA VAL A 54 -2.33 5.46 0.62
C VAL A 54 -1.47 4.22 0.84
N LEU A 55 -0.17 4.40 0.93
CA LEU A 55 0.71 3.36 1.47
C LEU A 55 0.73 3.48 2.99
N SER A 56 -0.24 2.84 3.68
CA SER A 56 -0.31 2.86 5.14
C SER A 56 0.89 2.15 5.76
N ALA A 57 1.29 1.02 5.20
CA ALA A 57 2.54 0.33 5.49
C ALA A 57 3.74 1.16 4.98
N GLY A 58 3.93 2.35 5.56
CA GLY A 58 4.88 3.36 5.09
C GLY A 58 6.35 2.92 5.09
N HIS A 59 6.69 1.90 5.87
CA HIS A 59 8.01 1.26 5.83
C HIS A 59 8.32 0.68 4.45
N GLY A 60 7.32 0.24 3.67
CA GLY A 60 7.46 -0.21 2.28
C GLY A 60 7.60 0.92 1.26
N SER A 61 8.09 2.10 1.65
CA SER A 61 8.18 3.32 0.83
C SER A 61 8.81 3.12 -0.55
N MET A 62 9.79 2.21 -0.67
CA MET A 62 10.41 1.89 -1.97
C MET A 62 9.44 1.28 -2.97
N LEU A 63 8.35 0.63 -2.53
CA LEU A 63 7.27 0.23 -3.45
C LEU A 63 6.66 1.46 -4.11
N LEU A 64 6.25 2.45 -3.30
CA LEU A 64 5.63 3.68 -3.80
C LEU A 64 6.57 4.45 -4.72
N TYR A 65 7.82 4.67 -4.32
CA TYR A 65 8.79 5.42 -5.14
C TYR A 65 9.09 4.73 -6.47
N SER A 66 9.22 3.40 -6.47
CA SER A 66 9.39 2.63 -7.70
C SER A 66 8.17 2.74 -8.62
N LEU A 67 6.96 2.68 -8.06
CA LEU A 67 5.71 2.81 -8.82
C LEU A 67 5.56 4.21 -9.42
N LEU A 68 5.85 5.26 -8.65
CA LEU A 68 5.82 6.64 -9.13
C LEU A 68 6.85 6.86 -10.25
N HIS A 69 8.09 6.34 -10.07
CA HIS A 69 9.13 6.39 -11.10
C HIS A 69 8.67 5.75 -12.42
N PHE A 70 8.15 4.51 -12.36
CA PHE A 70 7.71 3.79 -13.57
C PHE A 70 6.45 4.39 -14.22
N ASN A 71 5.69 5.22 -13.50
CA ASN A 71 4.53 5.95 -14.02
C ASN A 71 4.86 7.40 -14.37
N ASN A 72 6.15 7.73 -14.50
CA ASN A 72 6.69 9.02 -14.95
C ASN A 72 6.28 10.21 -14.06
N PHE A 73 6.05 10.00 -12.78
CA PHE A 73 6.03 11.09 -11.81
C PHE A 73 7.45 11.62 -11.61
N ASP A 74 7.61 12.78 -10.98
CA ASP A 74 8.90 13.45 -10.83
C ASP A 74 9.80 12.80 -9.74
N ILE A 75 9.99 11.49 -9.88
CA ILE A 75 10.95 10.68 -9.12
C ILE A 75 11.88 9.99 -10.10
N SER A 76 13.10 10.49 -10.23
CA SER A 76 14.11 9.94 -11.12
C SER A 76 14.81 8.72 -10.50
N ILE A 77 15.56 7.99 -11.33
CA ILE A 77 16.42 6.91 -10.83
C ILE A 77 17.52 7.44 -9.91
N ASP A 78 17.97 8.69 -10.12
CA ASP A 78 18.96 9.31 -9.25
C ASP A 78 18.36 9.72 -7.90
N ASP A 79 17.09 10.14 -7.85
CA ASP A 79 16.37 10.31 -6.58
C ASP A 79 16.26 8.99 -5.82
N ILE A 80 15.96 7.89 -6.52
CA ILE A 80 15.93 6.54 -5.92
C ILE A 80 17.30 6.13 -5.36
N LYS A 81 18.40 6.47 -6.04
CA LYS A 81 19.75 6.23 -5.53
C LYS A 81 20.09 7.03 -4.28
N GLN A 82 19.32 8.09 -3.98
CA GLN A 82 19.43 8.91 -2.77
C GLN A 82 18.43 8.49 -1.68
N PHE A 83 17.88 7.28 -1.77
CA PHE A 83 16.95 6.75 -0.76
C PHE A 83 17.52 6.90 0.66
N ARG A 84 16.72 7.47 1.56
CA ARG A 84 17.06 7.76 2.98
C ARG A 84 18.22 8.74 3.19
N GLN A 85 18.64 9.47 2.16
CA GLN A 85 19.63 10.53 2.36
C GLN A 85 18.95 11.84 2.75
N LEU A 86 19.67 12.70 3.43
CA LEU A 86 19.18 14.03 3.82
C LEU A 86 18.70 14.82 2.59
N ASP A 87 17.57 15.49 2.71
CA ASP A 87 16.93 16.30 1.67
C ASP A 87 16.56 15.53 0.38
N SER A 88 16.51 14.19 0.44
CA SER A 88 16.08 13.36 -0.68
C SER A 88 14.55 13.35 -0.83
N LYS A 89 14.06 13.35 -2.09
CA LYS A 89 12.65 13.07 -2.42
C LYS A 89 12.19 11.68 -1.98
N THR A 90 13.11 10.76 -1.73
CA THR A 90 12.86 9.37 -1.38
C THR A 90 13.22 9.10 0.08
N ALA A 91 12.51 9.75 0.98
CA ALA A 91 12.64 9.57 2.43
C ALA A 91 12.39 8.11 2.85
N GLY A 92 12.83 7.74 4.05
CA GLY A 92 12.68 6.37 4.57
C GLY A 92 11.24 5.90 4.70
N HIS A 93 10.32 6.83 4.92
CA HIS A 93 8.87 6.66 4.89
C HIS A 93 8.29 7.77 4.02
N PRO A 94 7.14 7.58 3.34
CA PRO A 94 6.57 8.61 2.49
C PRO A 94 6.27 9.90 3.27
N GLU A 95 6.65 11.01 2.70
CA GLU A 95 6.28 12.35 3.16
C GLU A 95 5.36 12.98 2.12
N VAL A 96 4.27 13.65 2.58
CA VAL A 96 3.28 14.22 1.70
C VAL A 96 3.90 15.23 0.76
N ASP A 97 3.78 14.96 -0.53
CA ASP A 97 4.11 15.87 -1.62
C ASP A 97 3.23 15.51 -2.83
N THR A 98 2.14 16.24 -2.98
CA THR A 98 1.18 15.99 -4.06
C THR A 98 1.79 16.23 -5.44
N SER A 99 2.83 17.05 -5.56
CA SER A 99 3.53 17.27 -6.82
C SER A 99 4.30 16.03 -7.28
N LEU A 100 4.74 15.20 -6.35
CA LEU A 100 5.36 13.90 -6.59
C LEU A 100 4.35 12.75 -6.68
N GLY A 101 3.05 13.00 -6.40
CA GLY A 101 2.02 11.97 -6.34
C GLY A 101 1.95 11.24 -5.00
N ILE A 102 2.49 11.82 -3.94
CA ILE A 102 2.46 11.28 -2.58
C ILE A 102 1.35 11.96 -1.79
N ASP A 103 0.26 11.25 -1.52
CA ASP A 103 -0.96 11.80 -0.95
C ASP A 103 -0.87 12.09 0.54
N ILE A 104 -0.04 11.36 1.29
CA ILE A 104 -0.01 11.42 2.75
C ILE A 104 1.35 11.00 3.30
N THR A 105 1.73 11.60 4.42
CA THR A 105 2.87 11.16 5.23
C THR A 105 2.47 9.93 6.04
N THR A 106 3.24 8.83 5.91
CA THR A 106 3.05 7.60 6.68
C THR A 106 4.36 7.16 7.32
N GLY A 107 4.29 6.15 8.17
CA GLY A 107 5.42 5.65 8.96
C GLY A 107 4.92 5.18 10.31
N PRO A 108 4.25 6.06 11.12
CA PRO A 108 3.49 5.58 12.28
C PRO A 108 2.34 4.68 11.83
N LEU A 109 2.36 3.42 12.28
CA LEU A 109 1.40 2.40 11.86
C LEU A 109 -0.04 2.80 12.20
N GLY A 110 -0.99 2.41 11.34
CA GLY A 110 -2.41 2.72 11.47
C GLY A 110 -2.83 4.12 11.02
N GLN A 111 -1.91 5.09 11.02
CA GLN A 111 -2.25 6.48 10.64
C GLN A 111 -2.67 6.57 9.17
N GLY A 112 -2.00 5.86 8.28
CA GLY A 112 -2.37 5.79 6.86
C GLY A 112 -3.74 5.18 6.66
N PHE A 113 -4.05 4.08 7.36
CA PHE A 113 -5.37 3.45 7.33
C PHE A 113 -6.46 4.46 7.72
N ALA A 114 -6.32 5.10 8.88
CA ALA A 114 -7.31 6.07 9.36
C ALA A 114 -7.45 7.28 8.43
N THR A 115 -6.33 7.79 7.89
CA THR A 115 -6.38 8.90 6.93
C THR A 115 -7.10 8.52 5.63
N GLY A 116 -6.90 7.32 5.12
CA GLY A 116 -7.63 6.84 3.95
C GLY A 116 -9.14 6.74 4.18
N VAL A 117 -9.58 6.36 5.39
CA VAL A 117 -11.00 6.46 5.78
C VAL A 117 -11.48 7.91 5.72
N GLY A 118 -10.68 8.86 6.24
CA GLY A 118 -10.97 10.30 6.16
C GLY A 118 -11.05 10.82 4.72
N LEU A 119 -10.15 10.37 3.83
CA LEU A 119 -10.19 10.72 2.41
C LEU A 119 -11.45 10.18 1.71
N ALA A 120 -11.86 8.96 2.03
CA ALA A 120 -13.08 8.38 1.47
C ALA A 120 -14.36 9.06 2.00
N LEU A 121 -14.36 9.47 3.27
CA LEU A 121 -15.45 10.29 3.83
C LEU A 121 -15.51 11.65 3.14
N ALA A 122 -14.36 12.29 2.92
CA ALA A 122 -14.28 13.57 2.20
C ALA A 122 -14.78 13.44 0.76
N GLU A 123 -14.42 12.34 0.06
CA GLU A 123 -14.96 12.06 -1.28
C GLU A 123 -16.48 11.94 -1.26
N SER A 124 -17.03 11.14 -0.35
CA SER A 124 -18.47 10.94 -0.22
C SER A 124 -19.20 12.28 0.03
N TYR A 125 -18.67 13.10 0.93
CA TYR A 125 -19.24 14.41 1.25
C TYR A 125 -19.15 15.38 0.04
N LEU A 126 -17.98 15.49 -0.57
CA LEU A 126 -17.77 16.40 -1.70
C LEU A 126 -18.56 15.97 -2.95
N SER A 127 -18.70 14.69 -3.19
CA SER A 127 -19.51 14.14 -4.26
C SER A 127 -20.99 14.49 -4.10
N GLU A 128 -21.50 14.51 -2.87
CA GLU A 128 -22.87 14.93 -2.59
C GLU A 128 -23.07 16.45 -2.74
N VAL A 129 -22.09 17.24 -2.32
CA VAL A 129 -22.17 18.72 -2.35
C VAL A 129 -21.91 19.28 -3.75
N LEU A 130 -20.90 18.78 -4.46
CA LEU A 130 -20.45 19.31 -5.75
C LEU A 130 -21.01 18.55 -6.95
N GLY A 131 -21.53 17.35 -6.73
CA GLY A 131 -22.03 16.45 -7.77
C GLY A 131 -20.97 15.44 -8.25
N LYS A 132 -21.48 14.29 -8.65
CA LYS A 132 -20.64 13.15 -9.11
C LYS A 132 -19.91 13.42 -10.43
N ASP A 133 -20.35 14.38 -11.19
CA ASP A 133 -19.65 14.83 -12.41
C ASP A 133 -18.33 15.57 -12.09
N ILE A 134 -18.20 16.08 -10.86
CA ILE A 134 -17.02 16.81 -10.40
C ILE A 134 -16.15 15.94 -9.50
N ILE A 135 -16.75 15.21 -8.56
CA ILE A 135 -16.05 14.33 -7.59
C ILE A 135 -16.62 12.92 -7.68
N ASP A 136 -15.81 11.98 -8.16
CA ASP A 136 -16.17 10.57 -8.30
C ASP A 136 -14.90 9.69 -8.31
N HIS A 137 -14.03 9.86 -7.31
CA HIS A 137 -12.79 9.12 -7.23
C HIS A 137 -12.83 8.03 -6.15
N TYR A 138 -11.96 7.05 -6.29
CA TYR A 138 -11.73 6.01 -5.28
C TYR A 138 -10.55 6.36 -4.38
N VAL A 139 -10.55 5.74 -3.21
CA VAL A 139 -9.40 5.72 -2.29
C VAL A 139 -8.91 4.29 -2.18
N TYR A 140 -7.67 4.08 -2.59
CA TYR A 140 -6.98 2.80 -2.48
C TYR A 140 -5.87 2.89 -1.45
N GLY A 141 -5.60 1.79 -0.75
CA GLY A 141 -4.46 1.74 0.14
C GLY A 141 -3.89 0.34 0.27
N ILE A 142 -2.64 0.27 0.72
CA ILE A 142 -1.98 -0.98 1.12
C ILE A 142 -1.69 -0.90 2.61
N VAL A 143 -2.09 -1.93 3.34
CA VAL A 143 -1.92 -2.06 4.79
C VAL A 143 -1.19 -3.35 5.12
N SER A 144 -0.58 -3.41 6.29
CA SER A 144 0.12 -4.58 6.80
C SER A 144 -0.48 -5.09 8.11
N ASP A 145 0.01 -6.22 8.59
CA ASP A 145 -0.39 -6.77 9.88
C ASP A 145 -0.22 -5.73 11.01
N GLY A 146 0.92 -5.06 11.06
CA GLY A 146 1.20 -4.03 12.06
C GLY A 146 0.21 -2.88 12.03
N ASP A 147 -0.18 -2.41 10.82
CA ASP A 147 -1.23 -1.39 10.68
C ASP A 147 -2.56 -1.86 11.31
N LEU A 148 -2.95 -3.10 11.03
CA LEU A 148 -4.24 -3.66 11.48
C LEU A 148 -4.26 -4.05 12.96
N MET A 149 -3.10 -4.09 13.63
CA MET A 149 -2.96 -4.25 15.08
C MET A 149 -3.16 -2.94 15.85
N GLU A 150 -3.00 -1.79 15.19
CA GLU A 150 -3.18 -0.49 15.83
C GLU A 150 -4.65 -0.22 16.18
N GLY A 151 -4.90 0.35 17.38
CA GLY A 151 -6.25 0.69 17.82
C GLY A 151 -6.97 1.64 16.88
N ILE A 152 -6.28 2.67 16.39
CA ILE A 152 -6.84 3.66 15.46
C ILE A 152 -7.33 3.01 14.15
N SER A 153 -6.68 1.96 13.67
CA SER A 153 -7.13 1.25 12.47
C SER A 153 -8.47 0.60 12.67
N PHE A 154 -8.69 -0.01 13.83
CA PHE A 154 -9.96 -0.64 14.16
C PHE A 154 -11.08 0.38 14.33
N GLU A 155 -10.83 1.46 15.08
CA GLU A 155 -11.79 2.56 15.27
C GLU A 155 -12.20 3.18 13.92
N ALA A 156 -11.23 3.47 13.06
CA ALA A 156 -11.49 4.00 11.72
C ALA A 156 -12.23 2.99 10.83
N ALA A 157 -11.91 1.69 10.93
CA ALA A 157 -12.58 0.65 10.16
C ALA A 157 -14.06 0.51 10.55
N GLU A 158 -14.40 0.59 11.83
CA GLU A 158 -15.80 0.60 12.29
C GLU A 158 -16.56 1.79 11.70
N LEU A 159 -15.98 2.99 11.75
CA LEU A 159 -16.62 4.19 11.16
C LEU A 159 -16.81 4.04 9.65
N ALA A 160 -15.83 3.50 8.93
CA ALA A 160 -15.96 3.26 7.49
C ALA A 160 -17.11 2.31 7.15
N GLY A 161 -17.31 1.26 7.95
CA GLY A 161 -18.45 0.34 7.82
C GLY A 161 -19.79 1.04 8.11
N VAL A 162 -19.88 1.80 9.21
CA VAL A 162 -21.06 2.58 9.59
C VAL A 162 -21.45 3.59 8.49
N TRP A 163 -20.47 4.31 7.95
CA TRP A 163 -20.68 5.31 6.90
C TRP A 163 -20.81 4.71 5.50
N LYS A 164 -20.65 3.40 5.34
CA LYS A 164 -20.80 2.67 4.07
C LYS A 164 -19.94 3.25 2.95
N LEU A 165 -18.67 3.47 3.24
CA LEU A 165 -17.72 4.12 2.31
C LEU A 165 -17.34 3.20 1.14
N GLY A 166 -18.26 2.95 0.21
CA GLY A 166 -18.11 1.99 -0.89
C GLY A 166 -17.01 2.31 -1.91
N LYS A 167 -16.37 3.48 -1.83
CA LYS A 167 -15.21 3.84 -2.67
C LYS A 167 -13.87 3.69 -1.95
N LEU A 168 -13.87 3.16 -0.73
CA LEU A 168 -12.67 2.80 0.02
C LEU A 168 -12.30 1.34 -0.24
N ILE A 169 -11.11 1.10 -0.79
CA ILE A 169 -10.61 -0.24 -1.09
C ILE A 169 -9.20 -0.38 -0.52
N TYR A 170 -9.06 -1.16 0.54
CA TYR A 170 -7.76 -1.52 1.09
C TYR A 170 -7.31 -2.90 0.62
N ILE A 171 -6.01 -3.04 0.37
CA ILE A 171 -5.37 -4.32 0.10
C ILE A 171 -4.44 -4.63 1.28
N PHE A 172 -4.71 -5.73 1.94
CA PHE A 172 -3.93 -6.20 3.07
C PHE A 172 -2.82 -7.15 2.60
N ASP A 173 -1.58 -6.78 2.89
CA ASP A 173 -0.38 -7.60 2.68
C ASP A 173 -0.32 -8.70 3.74
N ASP A 174 -1.00 -9.81 3.47
CA ASP A 174 -1.09 -10.96 4.36
C ASP A 174 0.08 -11.92 4.09
N ASN A 175 1.26 -11.56 4.58
CA ASN A 175 2.48 -12.36 4.43
C ASN A 175 2.88 -13.12 5.70
N ASN A 176 2.10 -13.01 6.78
CA ASN A 176 2.30 -13.68 8.07
C ASN A 176 3.65 -13.38 8.78
N ILE A 177 4.36 -12.32 8.38
CA ILE A 177 5.65 -11.95 8.97
C ILE A 177 5.60 -10.52 9.51
N SER A 178 6.02 -10.35 10.74
CA SER A 178 6.30 -9.07 11.37
C SER A 178 7.81 -8.88 11.56
N ILE A 179 8.20 -7.79 12.26
CA ILE A 179 9.63 -7.43 12.44
C ILE A 179 10.43 -8.53 13.16
N ASP A 180 9.84 -9.22 14.13
CA ASP A 180 10.51 -10.21 14.98
C ASP A 180 10.14 -11.68 14.66
N GLY A 181 9.41 -11.91 13.58
CA GLY A 181 9.02 -13.26 13.17
C GLY A 181 7.56 -13.38 12.74
N ASN A 182 6.99 -14.57 12.89
CA ASN A 182 5.62 -14.84 12.47
C ASN A 182 4.61 -14.04 13.29
N VAL A 183 3.56 -13.56 12.62
CA VAL A 183 2.46 -12.78 13.22
C VAL A 183 1.72 -13.56 14.31
N ASP A 184 1.62 -14.88 14.19
CA ASP A 184 0.95 -15.75 15.15
C ASP A 184 1.52 -15.68 16.59
N LYS A 185 2.75 -15.17 16.75
CA LYS A 185 3.36 -14.92 18.05
C LYS A 185 2.74 -13.73 18.79
N VAL A 186 2.09 -12.82 18.10
CA VAL A 186 1.56 -11.55 18.65
C VAL A 186 0.08 -11.32 18.34
N SER A 187 -0.48 -12.00 17.34
CA SER A 187 -1.89 -11.89 16.96
C SER A 187 -2.44 -13.21 16.40
N ILE A 188 -3.63 -13.57 16.85
CA ILE A 188 -4.43 -14.69 16.34
C ILE A 188 -5.71 -14.19 15.65
N THR A 189 -5.78 -12.91 15.35
CA THR A 189 -6.98 -12.28 14.79
C THR A 189 -7.23 -12.79 13.38
N ASN A 190 -8.42 -13.34 13.14
CA ASN A 190 -8.91 -13.58 11.79
C ASN A 190 -9.40 -12.27 11.18
N GLN A 191 -8.60 -11.65 10.31
CA GLN A 191 -8.91 -10.35 9.73
C GLN A 191 -10.19 -10.39 8.87
N LYS A 192 -10.45 -11.48 8.14
CA LYS A 192 -11.68 -11.63 7.37
C LYS A 192 -12.91 -11.50 8.26
N ASN A 193 -13.01 -12.35 9.27
CA ASN A 193 -14.15 -12.33 10.19
C ASN A 193 -14.29 -10.99 10.92
N LYS A 194 -13.16 -10.39 11.31
CA LYS A 194 -13.11 -9.09 11.97
C LYS A 194 -13.74 -8.00 11.09
N PHE A 195 -13.28 -7.86 9.85
CA PHE A 195 -13.77 -6.83 8.93
C PHE A 195 -15.21 -7.10 8.44
N GLU A 196 -15.57 -8.36 8.16
CA GLU A 196 -16.95 -8.72 7.83
C GLU A 196 -17.93 -8.33 8.94
N SER A 197 -17.55 -8.53 10.22
CA SER A 197 -18.39 -8.23 11.38
C SER A 197 -18.69 -6.75 11.55
N ILE A 198 -17.85 -5.86 11.02
CA ILE A 198 -18.03 -4.40 11.06
C ILE A 198 -18.50 -3.83 9.73
N GLY A 199 -19.06 -4.67 8.86
CA GLY A 199 -19.76 -4.24 7.65
C GLY A 199 -18.90 -4.04 6.42
N TRP A 200 -17.69 -4.57 6.37
CA TRP A 200 -16.84 -4.55 5.18
C TRP A 200 -17.15 -5.69 4.22
N HIS A 201 -16.91 -5.45 2.94
CA HIS A 201 -16.83 -6.47 1.89
C HIS A 201 -15.42 -7.02 1.86
N VAL A 202 -15.26 -8.32 2.09
CA VAL A 202 -13.93 -8.93 2.21
C VAL A 202 -13.72 -9.98 1.11
N LEU A 203 -12.59 -9.89 0.42
CA LEU A 203 -12.15 -10.82 -0.62
C LEU A 203 -10.77 -11.36 -0.27
N GLU A 204 -10.48 -12.59 -0.70
CA GLU A 204 -9.17 -13.22 -0.53
C GLU A 204 -8.60 -13.58 -1.91
N VAL A 205 -7.32 -13.27 -2.14
CA VAL A 205 -6.64 -13.54 -3.41
C VAL A 205 -5.21 -14.01 -3.20
N ASP A 206 -4.64 -14.70 -4.19
CA ASP A 206 -3.20 -14.82 -4.30
C ASP A 206 -2.62 -13.44 -4.71
N GLY A 207 -1.86 -12.81 -3.81
CA GLY A 207 -1.22 -11.51 -4.02
C GLY A 207 -0.15 -11.50 -5.13
N HIS A 208 0.14 -12.67 -5.70
CA HIS A 208 1.05 -12.83 -6.83
C HIS A 208 0.34 -13.17 -8.15
N ASN A 209 -0.99 -13.30 -8.12
CA ASN A 209 -1.81 -13.54 -9.31
C ASN A 209 -2.47 -12.24 -9.78
N GLU A 210 -1.89 -11.59 -10.79
CA GLU A 210 -2.39 -10.32 -11.32
C GLU A 210 -3.87 -10.39 -11.75
N SER A 211 -4.32 -11.53 -12.28
CA SER A 211 -5.71 -11.70 -12.72
C SER A 211 -6.69 -11.73 -11.55
N GLU A 212 -6.36 -12.44 -10.46
CA GLU A 212 -7.18 -12.46 -9.24
C GLU A 212 -7.24 -11.08 -8.57
N ILE A 213 -6.11 -10.35 -8.55
CA ILE A 213 -6.05 -9.00 -8.00
C ILE A 213 -6.97 -8.05 -8.80
N VAL A 214 -6.92 -8.09 -10.14
CA VAL A 214 -7.79 -7.28 -11.00
C VAL A 214 -9.26 -7.62 -10.75
N GLU A 215 -9.62 -8.91 -10.74
CA GLU A 215 -11.00 -9.35 -10.50
C GLU A 215 -11.51 -8.90 -9.14
N ALA A 216 -10.72 -9.03 -8.09
CA ALA A 216 -11.10 -8.60 -6.75
C ALA A 216 -11.31 -7.07 -6.67
N ILE A 217 -10.48 -6.28 -7.33
CA ILE A 217 -10.66 -4.83 -7.40
C ILE A 217 -11.94 -4.48 -8.17
N ASP A 218 -12.24 -5.17 -9.27
CA ASP A 218 -13.46 -4.95 -10.04
C ASP A 218 -14.71 -5.34 -9.25
N LEU A 219 -14.66 -6.42 -8.47
CA LEU A 219 -15.74 -6.79 -7.53
C LEU A 219 -15.91 -5.75 -6.43
N SER A 220 -14.82 -5.26 -5.85
CA SER A 220 -14.83 -4.20 -4.85
C SER A 220 -15.41 -2.89 -5.40
N ARG A 221 -15.14 -2.55 -6.66
CA ARG A 221 -15.73 -1.38 -7.33
C ARG A 221 -17.23 -1.51 -7.60
N LYS A 222 -17.73 -2.74 -7.73
CA LYS A 222 -19.18 -3.01 -7.89
C LYS A 222 -19.93 -2.90 -6.56
N GLU A 223 -19.27 -3.16 -5.45
CA GLU A 223 -19.84 -2.94 -4.12
C GLU A 223 -19.88 -1.44 -3.79
N LYS A 224 -21.07 -0.88 -3.63
CA LYS A 224 -21.26 0.56 -3.45
C LYS A 224 -21.65 0.98 -2.03
N SER A 225 -21.98 0.00 -1.20
CA SER A 225 -22.54 0.22 0.14
C SER A 225 -21.62 -0.22 1.27
N LYS A 226 -20.45 -0.77 0.95
CA LYS A 226 -19.49 -1.26 1.93
C LYS A 226 -18.07 -0.90 1.51
N PRO A 227 -17.20 -0.47 2.42
CA PRO A 227 -15.77 -0.45 2.15
C PRO A 227 -15.27 -1.87 1.87
N SER A 228 -14.19 -2.01 1.11
CA SER A 228 -13.66 -3.33 0.73
C SER A 228 -12.26 -3.55 1.31
N LEU A 229 -12.02 -4.76 1.82
CA LEU A 229 -10.70 -5.27 2.17
C LEU A 229 -10.37 -6.45 1.27
N ILE A 230 -9.30 -6.35 0.50
CA ILE A 230 -8.77 -7.46 -0.30
C ILE A 230 -7.58 -8.04 0.47
N ILE A 231 -7.72 -9.23 1.00
CA ILE A 231 -6.65 -9.96 1.69
C ILE A 231 -5.78 -10.64 0.64
N ALA A 232 -4.61 -10.06 0.39
CA ALA A 232 -3.67 -10.56 -0.61
C ALA A 232 -2.62 -11.44 0.07
N LYS A 233 -2.74 -12.77 -0.09
CA LYS A 233 -1.73 -13.72 0.38
C LYS A 233 -0.44 -13.48 -0.38
N SER A 234 0.59 -13.05 0.31
CA SER A 234 1.86 -12.68 -0.30
C SER A 234 3.06 -13.38 0.34
N THR A 235 4.23 -13.19 -0.26
CA THR A 235 5.50 -13.68 0.27
C THR A 235 6.43 -12.50 0.47
N ILE A 236 6.73 -12.16 1.71
CA ILE A 236 7.69 -11.10 2.04
C ILE A 236 9.06 -11.43 1.42
N GLY A 237 9.70 -10.43 0.81
CA GLY A 237 11.01 -10.63 0.16
C GLY A 237 10.98 -11.63 -1.00
N LYS A 238 9.87 -11.72 -1.74
CA LYS A 238 9.71 -12.66 -2.85
C LYS A 238 10.86 -12.57 -3.84
N PHE A 239 11.43 -13.72 -4.16
CA PHE A 239 12.62 -13.94 -4.99
C PHE A 239 13.96 -13.59 -4.31
N ALA A 240 14.01 -13.31 -3.02
CA ALA A 240 15.24 -13.40 -2.27
C ALA A 240 15.54 -14.88 -2.03
N PRO A 241 16.62 -15.45 -2.62
CA PRO A 241 16.76 -16.90 -2.73
C PRO A 241 16.78 -17.65 -1.37
N ASN A 242 17.44 -17.05 -0.37
CA ASN A 242 17.59 -17.66 0.95
C ASN A 242 16.76 -16.95 2.04
N LYS A 243 16.32 -15.71 1.80
CA LYS A 243 15.73 -14.87 2.83
C LYS A 243 14.23 -14.63 2.68
N GLN A 244 13.61 -14.97 1.52
CA GLN A 244 12.18 -14.81 1.36
C GLN A 244 11.39 -15.53 2.45
N ASN A 245 10.24 -15.00 2.80
CA ASN A 245 9.35 -15.53 3.85
C ASN A 245 9.99 -15.62 5.24
N THR A 246 10.93 -14.72 5.53
CA THR A 246 11.56 -14.60 6.84
C THR A 246 11.53 -13.16 7.33
N SER A 247 11.62 -12.96 8.66
CA SER A 247 11.72 -11.62 9.25
C SER A 247 13.01 -10.88 8.89
N SER A 248 14.05 -11.59 8.45
CA SER A 248 15.35 -11.00 8.10
C SER A 248 15.29 -10.02 6.93
N VAL A 249 14.24 -10.06 6.11
CA VAL A 249 14.02 -9.10 5.00
C VAL A 249 13.01 -8.02 5.34
N HIS A 250 12.42 -8.04 6.54
CA HIS A 250 11.42 -7.05 6.90
C HIS A 250 12.03 -5.65 6.94
N GLY A 251 13.02 -5.41 7.75
CA GLY A 251 13.57 -4.09 8.04
C GLY A 251 15.10 -3.99 7.94
N ALA A 252 15.73 -4.82 7.13
CA ALA A 252 17.17 -4.82 6.92
C ALA A 252 17.51 -5.05 5.44
N PRO A 253 18.68 -4.57 4.96
CA PRO A 253 19.20 -4.89 3.63
C PRO A 253 19.30 -6.40 3.40
N LEU A 254 19.21 -6.81 2.14
CA LEU A 254 19.36 -8.23 1.79
C LEU A 254 20.79 -8.74 2.06
N GLY A 255 21.78 -7.86 1.88
CA GLY A 255 23.20 -8.19 1.92
C GLY A 255 23.75 -8.57 0.55
N SER A 256 25.05 -8.32 0.34
CA SER A 256 25.74 -8.54 -0.95
C SER A 256 25.53 -9.93 -1.51
N ASP A 257 25.68 -10.96 -0.67
CA ASP A 257 25.59 -12.37 -1.11
C ASP A 257 24.21 -12.72 -1.65
N GLU A 258 23.14 -12.16 -1.03
CA GLU A 258 21.76 -12.39 -1.47
C GLU A 258 21.42 -11.59 -2.73
N MET A 259 22.07 -10.42 -2.89
CA MET A 259 21.90 -9.56 -4.09
C MET A 259 22.60 -10.09 -5.33
N GLU A 260 23.65 -10.91 -5.18
CA GLU A 260 24.38 -11.53 -6.28
C GLU A 260 23.67 -12.77 -6.86
N LEU A 261 22.77 -13.38 -6.11
CA LEU A 261 21.96 -14.54 -6.52
C LEU A 261 20.72 -14.17 -7.31
#